data_39d7768b19e51065f7c65837c87323cc
#
_entry.id   39d7768b19e51065f7c65837c87323cc
#
_cell.length_a   1.000
_cell.length_b   1.000
_cell.length_c   1.000
_cell.angle_alpha   90.00
_cell.angle_beta   90.00
_cell.angle_gamma   90.00
#
_symmetry.space_group_name_H-M   'P 1'
#
loop_
_entity.id
_entity.type
_entity.pdbx_description
1 polymer ?
#
loop_
_entity_poly.entity_id
_entity_poly.type
_entity_poly.pdbx_seq_one_letter_code
_entity_poly.pdbx_strand_id
1 'polypeptide(L)'
;MIKGHSTKAANRSGARAQTPPERLQRAISIRQPYVEQILRGTKKREFRSRPTRIRERVYLYAALRIADGARTNLDLAILPRGVIVESVEITDCRDLGDCFGYVLKSPRRYRFPVRAAGQPQPGFWRPRLKW
;
A
#
# COMPACT_ATOMS: atom_id res chain seq x y z
N MET A 1 1.45 21.95 -18.57
CA MET A 1 1.24 22.24 -18.01
C MET A 1 0.91 22.07 -17.51
N ILE A 2 1.25 22.04 -18.15
CA ILE A 2 1.07 22.16 -17.59
C ILE A 2 0.78 21.97 -17.35
N LYS A 3 1.22 22.09 -17.74
CA LYS A 3 1.04 22.16 -17.33
C LYS A 3 0.81 21.96 -16.65
N GLY A 4 1.28 21.76 -17.70
CA GLY A 4 1.17 21.77 -16.79
C GLY A 4 0.72 21.52 -16.43
N HIS A 5 0.59 21.45 -16.19
CA HIS A 5 0.23 21.47 -15.60
C HIS A 5 -0.12 21.47 -15.20
N SER A 6 0.71 21.18 -16.01
CA SER A 6 0.31 21.42 -15.30
C SER A 6 -0.22 21.37 -14.84
N THR A 7 -0.10 21.18 -15.03
CA THR A 7 -0.58 21.34 -14.22
C THR A 7 -1.12 21.36 -13.78
N LYS A 8 -0.92 21.14 -13.95
CA LYS A 8 -1.50 21.31 -13.22
C LYS A 8 -2.06 21.38 -12.62
N ALA A 9 -1.67 21.28 -13.25
CA ALA A 9 -2.20 21.47 -12.40
C ALA A 9 -2.89 21.30 -11.90
N ALA A 10 -3.01 21.20 -12.00
CA ALA A 10 -3.58 21.23 -11.22
C ALA A 10 -4.16 21.07 -10.67
N ASN A 11 -4.38 20.74 -10.59
CA ASN A 11 -4.99 20.75 -9.79
C ASN A 11 -5.41 20.95 -9.34
N ARG A 12 -5.29 20.79 -9.49
CA ARG A 12 -5.77 21.15 -8.84
C ARG A 12 -6.57 21.01 -8.43
N SER A 13 -6.76 20.72 -8.89
CA SER A 13 -7.99 20.76 -8.30
C SER A 13 -8.55 19.49 -7.71
N GLY A 14 -9.29 19.38 -6.84
CA GLY A 14 -9.48 18.55 -5.73
C GLY A 14 -10.07 17.20 -5.96
N ALA A 15 -11.19 17.08 -6.62
CA ALA A 15 -11.90 15.79 -6.72
C ALA A 15 -11.08 14.69 -7.38
N ARG A 16 -10.31 15.05 -8.38
CA ARG A 16 -9.47 14.06 -9.07
C ARG A 16 -8.38 13.50 -8.19
N ALA A 17 -7.99 14.24 -7.16
CA ALA A 17 -6.92 13.81 -6.28
C ALA A 17 -7.32 12.61 -5.42
N GLN A 18 -8.62 12.26 -5.37
CA GLN A 18 -9.11 11.11 -4.63
C GLN A 18 -9.11 9.83 -5.46
N THR A 19 -8.85 9.94 -6.75
CA THR A 19 -8.84 8.79 -7.64
C THR A 19 -7.43 8.27 -7.76
N PRO A 20 -7.18 6.99 -7.44
CA PRO A 20 -5.85 6.42 -7.66
C PRO A 20 -5.48 6.46 -9.13
N PRO A 21 -4.19 6.61 -9.45
CA PRO A 21 -3.73 6.66 -10.82
C PRO A 21 -3.84 5.35 -11.58
N GLU A 22 -4.08 4.25 -10.88
CA GLU A 22 -4.17 2.94 -11.51
C GLU A 22 -5.37 2.16 -10.99
N ARG A 23 -5.80 1.17 -11.79
CA ARG A 23 -6.83 0.23 -11.39
C ARG A 23 -6.20 -1.14 -11.30
N LEU A 24 -6.09 -1.64 -10.08
CA LEU A 24 -5.41 -2.88 -9.77
C LEU A 24 -6.44 -3.91 -9.32
N GLN A 25 -6.07 -5.19 -9.44
CA GLN A 25 -6.99 -6.27 -9.13
C GLN A 25 -7.07 -6.56 -7.65
N ARG A 26 -5.95 -6.41 -6.93
CA ARG A 26 -5.82 -6.89 -5.55
C ARG A 26 -5.25 -5.84 -4.65
N ALA A 27 -5.57 -6.01 -3.37
CA ALA A 27 -4.89 -5.34 -2.28
C ALA A 27 -4.19 -6.37 -1.42
N ILE A 28 -3.14 -5.96 -0.73
CA ILE A 28 -2.55 -6.72 0.36
C ILE A 28 -2.71 -5.90 1.64
N SER A 29 -3.16 -6.58 2.71
CA SER A 29 -3.31 -5.93 4.02
C SER A 29 -2.02 -6.01 4.78
N ILE A 30 -1.47 -4.86 5.15
CA ILE A 30 -0.23 -4.76 5.91
C ILE A 30 -0.47 -3.82 7.08
N ARG A 31 0.10 -4.13 8.24
CA ARG A 31 -0.06 -3.32 9.45
C ARG A 31 0.94 -2.19 9.49
N GLN A 32 0.52 -1.06 10.06
CA GLN A 32 1.46 -0.01 10.38
C GLN A 32 2.36 -0.42 11.55
N PRO A 33 3.61 0.03 11.60
CA PRO A 33 4.23 1.04 10.74
C PRO A 33 4.82 0.51 9.42
N TYR A 34 4.61 -0.76 9.13
CA TYR A 34 5.27 -1.40 7.97
C TYR A 34 4.85 -0.76 6.65
N VAL A 35 3.57 -0.36 6.53
CA VAL A 35 3.11 0.32 5.31
C VAL A 35 3.92 1.60 5.07
N GLU A 36 4.10 2.42 6.11
CA GLU A 36 4.85 3.65 5.99
C GLU A 36 6.33 3.38 5.70
N GLN A 37 6.89 2.35 6.30
CA GLN A 37 8.29 1.96 6.03
C GLN A 37 8.49 1.52 4.58
N ILE A 38 7.51 0.83 4.02
CA ILE A 38 7.53 0.46 2.60
C ILE A 38 7.52 1.72 1.73
N LEU A 39 6.63 2.66 2.04
CA LEU A 39 6.55 3.91 1.29
C LEU A 39 7.85 4.69 1.33
N ARG A 40 8.51 4.72 2.46
CA ARG A 40 9.77 5.46 2.64
C ARG A 40 10.98 4.71 2.10
N GLY A 41 10.78 3.46 1.65
CA GLY A 41 11.87 2.65 1.10
C GLY A 41 12.77 2.00 2.13
N THR A 42 12.45 2.10 3.42
CA THR A 42 13.25 1.45 4.47
C THR A 42 12.89 -0.01 4.64
N LYS A 43 11.69 -0.42 4.21
CA LYS A 43 11.25 -1.81 4.20
C LYS A 43 10.99 -2.23 2.76
N LYS A 44 11.75 -3.21 2.28
CA LYS A 44 11.68 -3.66 0.89
C LYS A 44 11.13 -5.08 0.74
N ARG A 45 10.76 -5.71 1.84
CA ARG A 45 10.19 -7.05 1.84
C ARG A 45 9.05 -7.11 2.84
N GLU A 46 8.04 -7.87 2.48
CA GLU A 46 6.96 -8.23 3.40
C GLU A 46 7.11 -9.69 3.77
N PHE A 47 7.16 -9.99 5.06
CA PHE A 47 7.41 -11.35 5.53
C PHE A 47 6.09 -12.03 5.87
N ARG A 48 5.89 -13.22 5.32
CA ARG A 48 4.68 -14.01 5.50
C ARG A 48 5.04 -15.46 5.69
N SER A 49 4.15 -16.21 6.35
CA SER A 49 4.35 -17.63 6.59
C SER A 49 4.10 -18.50 5.37
N ARG A 50 3.47 -17.95 4.33
CA ARG A 50 3.13 -18.67 3.10
C ARG A 50 3.73 -17.98 1.89
N PRO A 51 4.12 -18.75 0.87
CA PRO A 51 4.59 -18.15 -0.38
C PRO A 51 3.44 -17.55 -1.17
N THR A 52 3.80 -16.74 -2.17
CA THR A 52 2.84 -16.22 -3.13
C THR A 52 3.37 -16.37 -4.54
N ARG A 53 2.46 -16.62 -5.48
CA ARG A 53 2.76 -16.60 -6.91
C ARG A 53 2.43 -15.27 -7.56
N ILE A 54 1.85 -14.35 -6.78
CA ILE A 54 1.44 -13.04 -7.29
C ILE A 54 2.68 -12.24 -7.67
N ARG A 55 2.73 -11.79 -8.91
CA ARG A 55 3.80 -10.95 -9.45
C ARG A 55 3.15 -9.83 -10.24
N GLU A 56 2.68 -8.83 -9.51
CA GLU A 56 1.94 -7.72 -10.09
C GLU A 56 1.98 -6.55 -9.12
N ARG A 57 1.52 -5.40 -9.59
CA ARG A 57 1.30 -4.26 -8.70
C ARG A 57 0.01 -4.47 -7.94
N VAL A 58 0.04 -4.20 -6.65
CA VAL A 58 -1.11 -4.35 -5.77
C VAL A 58 -1.30 -3.09 -4.95
N TYR A 59 -2.54 -2.84 -4.53
CA TYR A 59 -2.80 -1.79 -3.55
C TYR A 59 -2.25 -2.21 -2.19
N LEU A 60 -1.77 -1.25 -1.41
CA LEU A 60 -1.44 -1.47 -0.01
C LEU A 60 -2.56 -0.92 0.87
N TYR A 61 -3.22 -1.82 1.54
CA TYR A 61 -4.23 -1.48 2.53
C TYR A 61 -3.57 -1.45 3.91
N ALA A 62 -3.62 -0.28 4.56
CA ALA A 62 -3.12 -0.15 5.93
C ALA A 62 -4.16 -0.74 6.88
N ALA A 63 -3.84 -1.87 7.47
CA ALA A 63 -4.77 -2.60 8.33
C ALA A 63 -5.12 -1.77 9.57
N LEU A 64 -6.27 -2.08 10.18
CA LEU A 64 -6.73 -1.36 11.37
C LEU A 64 -5.84 -1.62 12.57
N ARG A 65 -5.33 -2.84 12.73
CA ARG A 65 -4.43 -3.17 13.83
C ARG A 65 -3.02 -2.73 13.51
N ILE A 66 -2.34 -2.21 14.54
CA ILE A 66 -0.92 -1.89 14.48
C ILE A 66 -0.12 -3.17 14.75
N ALA A 67 1.03 -3.31 14.11
CA ALA A 67 1.90 -4.46 14.31
C ALA A 67 2.43 -4.50 15.74
N ASP A 68 2.35 -5.68 16.36
CA ASP A 68 2.85 -5.85 17.72
C ASP A 68 4.39 -5.80 17.72
N GLY A 69 4.96 -5.05 18.68
CA GLY A 69 6.39 -5.02 18.89
C GLY A 69 7.22 -4.44 17.76
N ALA A 70 6.61 -3.76 16.81
CA ALA A 70 7.37 -3.16 15.70
C ALA A 70 8.25 -2.03 16.22
N ARG A 71 9.52 -2.03 15.78
CA ARG A 71 10.46 -0.97 16.12
C ARG A 71 10.36 0.14 15.10
N THR A 72 10.13 1.36 15.59
CA THR A 72 10.00 2.51 14.71
C THR A 72 10.14 3.80 15.47
N ASN A 73 10.65 4.83 14.80
CA ASN A 73 10.63 6.20 15.29
C ASN A 73 9.38 6.95 14.83
N LEU A 74 8.51 6.29 14.05
CA LEU A 74 7.32 6.93 13.50
C LEU A 74 6.27 7.07 14.60
N ASP A 75 5.50 8.14 14.51
CA ASP A 75 4.35 8.34 15.40
C ASP A 75 3.19 7.52 14.89
N LEU A 76 2.95 6.37 15.53
CA LEU A 76 1.91 5.44 15.13
C LEU A 76 0.52 6.04 15.19
N ALA A 77 0.32 7.03 16.07
CA ALA A 77 -1.01 7.63 16.26
C ALA A 77 -1.49 8.41 15.03
N ILE A 78 -0.56 8.92 14.21
CA ILE A 78 -0.93 9.73 13.04
C ILE A 78 -0.87 8.96 11.73
N LEU A 79 -0.39 7.72 11.73
CA LEU A 79 -0.32 6.93 10.50
C LEU A 79 -1.71 6.47 10.09
N PRO A 80 -2.05 6.56 8.80
CA PRO A 80 -3.38 6.15 8.33
C PRO A 80 -3.59 4.65 8.50
N ARG A 81 -4.83 4.27 8.82
CA ARG A 81 -5.25 2.88 8.96
C ARG A 81 -6.64 2.71 8.41
N GLY A 82 -6.97 1.50 7.97
CA GLY A 82 -8.29 1.19 7.43
C GLY A 82 -8.54 1.77 6.05
N VAL A 83 -7.49 2.12 5.34
CA VAL A 83 -7.57 2.75 4.01
C VAL A 83 -6.44 2.23 3.12
N ILE A 84 -6.63 2.37 1.81
CA ILE A 84 -5.58 2.13 0.83
C ILE A 84 -4.78 3.41 0.71
N VAL A 85 -3.47 3.33 0.90
CA VAL A 85 -2.60 4.51 0.94
C VAL A 85 -1.58 4.55 -0.18
N GLU A 86 -1.36 3.41 -0.83
CA GLU A 86 -0.33 3.30 -1.87
C GLU A 86 -0.55 2.07 -2.72
N SER A 87 0.31 1.91 -3.73
CA SER A 87 0.49 0.64 -4.42
C SER A 87 1.97 0.28 -4.45
N VAL A 88 2.25 -0.98 -4.66
CA VAL A 88 3.62 -1.50 -4.72
C VAL A 88 3.64 -2.69 -5.65
N GLU A 89 4.77 -2.91 -6.30
CA GLU A 89 4.94 -4.06 -7.18
C GLU A 89 5.56 -5.22 -6.43
N ILE A 90 4.94 -6.40 -6.50
CA ILE A 90 5.52 -7.64 -6.00
C ILE A 90 6.28 -8.28 -7.15
N THR A 91 7.60 -8.37 -7.01
CA THR A 91 8.47 -8.83 -8.09
C THR A 91 9.03 -10.22 -7.85
N ASP A 92 9.04 -10.69 -6.62
CA ASP A 92 9.62 -11.98 -6.28
C ASP A 92 9.10 -12.45 -4.93
N CYS A 93 9.30 -13.72 -4.65
CA CYS A 93 9.00 -14.31 -3.34
C CYS A 93 10.15 -15.23 -3.00
N ARG A 94 10.84 -14.94 -1.90
CA ARG A 94 12.02 -15.65 -1.46
C ARG A 94 11.70 -16.56 -0.28
N ASP A 95 12.14 -17.82 -0.39
CA ASP A 95 12.06 -18.74 0.72
C ASP A 95 13.24 -18.45 1.67
N LEU A 96 12.93 -18.05 2.91
CA LEU A 96 13.93 -17.68 3.91
C LEU A 96 14.10 -18.76 4.99
N GLY A 97 13.51 -19.94 4.76
CA GLY A 97 13.57 -21.06 5.70
C GLY A 97 12.36 -21.12 6.59
N ASP A 98 12.25 -20.19 7.53
CA ASP A 98 11.13 -20.16 8.48
C ASP A 98 9.98 -19.23 8.04
N CYS A 99 10.18 -18.48 6.97
CA CYS A 99 9.13 -17.62 6.40
C CYS A 99 9.47 -17.31 4.93
N PHE A 100 8.62 -16.51 4.31
CA PHE A 100 8.80 -16.08 2.93
C PHE A 100 8.89 -14.56 2.88
N GLY A 101 9.77 -14.03 2.05
CA GLY A 101 9.91 -12.59 1.84
C GLY A 101 9.37 -12.21 0.47
N TYR A 102 8.28 -11.45 0.44
CA TYR A 102 7.74 -10.88 -0.80
C TYR A 102 8.57 -9.65 -1.13
N VAL A 103 9.23 -9.66 -2.27
CA VAL A 103 10.08 -8.53 -2.69
C VAL A 103 9.21 -7.43 -3.26
N LEU A 104 9.32 -6.25 -2.68
CA LEU A 104 8.48 -5.08 -3.00
C LEU A 104 9.32 -4.05 -3.72
N LYS A 105 8.78 -3.50 -4.81
CA LYS A 105 9.46 -2.48 -5.61
C LYS A 105 8.52 -1.36 -5.99
N SER A 106 9.09 -0.20 -6.21
CA SER A 106 8.40 0.96 -6.80
C SER A 106 7.13 1.34 -6.05
N PRO A 107 7.21 1.60 -4.75
CA PRO A 107 6.03 2.06 -4.01
C PRO A 107 5.56 3.41 -4.56
N ARG A 108 4.25 3.59 -4.63
CA ARG A 108 3.62 4.84 -5.06
C ARG A 108 2.64 5.28 -4.01
N ARG A 109 2.94 6.40 -3.35
CA ARG A 109 2.02 6.98 -2.37
C ARG A 109 0.88 7.68 -3.11
N TYR A 110 -0.35 7.41 -2.70
CA TYR A 110 -1.49 8.16 -3.19
C TYR A 110 -1.59 9.48 -2.44
N ARG A 111 -1.98 10.51 -3.16
CA ARG A 111 -2.13 11.84 -2.57
C ARG A 111 -3.17 11.84 -1.46
N PHE A 112 -4.24 11.07 -1.65
CA PHE A 112 -5.29 10.90 -0.65
C PHE A 112 -5.56 9.42 -0.45
N PRO A 113 -5.72 8.98 0.80
CA PRO A 113 -6.11 7.60 1.06
C PRO A 113 -7.45 7.28 0.42
N VAL A 114 -7.61 6.04 -0.02
CA VAL A 114 -8.80 5.57 -0.71
C VAL A 114 -9.53 4.58 0.18
N ARG A 115 -10.82 4.79 0.36
CA ARG A 115 -11.64 3.83 1.09
C ARG A 115 -11.96 2.64 0.22
N ALA A 116 -12.03 1.48 0.83
CA ALA A 116 -12.48 0.26 0.19
C ALA A 116 -13.81 -0.14 0.79
N ALA A 117 -14.77 -0.49 -0.07
CA ALA A 117 -16.02 -1.09 0.37
C ALA A 117 -15.80 -2.59 0.56
N GLY A 118 -16.64 -3.21 1.39
CA GLY A 118 -16.58 -4.63 1.63
C GLY A 118 -15.75 -4.95 2.86
N GLN A 119 -15.29 -6.19 2.92
CA GLN A 119 -14.63 -6.73 4.10
C GLN A 119 -13.16 -6.99 3.78
N PRO A 120 -12.25 -6.16 4.28
CA PRO A 120 -10.83 -6.42 4.10
C PRO A 120 -10.44 -7.76 4.72
N GLN A 121 -9.54 -8.48 4.05
CA GLN A 121 -9.07 -9.78 4.50
C GLN A 121 -7.60 -9.69 4.90
N PRO A 122 -7.11 -10.54 5.80
CA PRO A 122 -5.69 -10.67 5.99
C PRO A 122 -5.07 -11.25 4.70
N GLY A 123 -3.90 -10.74 4.31
CA GLY A 123 -3.27 -11.15 3.08
C GLY A 123 -3.85 -10.46 1.86
N PHE A 124 -3.98 -11.19 0.76
CA PHE A 124 -4.48 -10.63 -0.50
C PHE A 124 -6.00 -10.70 -0.56
N TRP A 125 -6.62 -9.66 -1.13
CA TRP A 125 -8.05 -9.61 -1.33
C TRP A 125 -8.40 -8.64 -2.46
N ARG A 126 -9.62 -8.71 -2.97
CA ARG A 126 -10.08 -7.85 -4.06
C ARG A 126 -10.97 -6.76 -3.50
N PRO A 127 -10.48 -5.52 -3.41
CA PRO A 127 -11.28 -4.43 -2.87
C PRO A 127 -12.29 -3.93 -3.88
N ARG A 128 -13.40 -3.41 -3.37
CA ARG A 128 -14.28 -2.54 -4.13
C ARG A 128 -14.01 -1.13 -3.66
N LEU A 129 -13.53 -0.29 -4.56
CA LEU A 129 -13.04 1.02 -4.19
C LEU A 129 -14.14 2.06 -4.28
N LYS A 130 -14.08 3.02 -3.40
CA LYS A 130 -14.93 4.20 -3.41
C LYS A 130 -14.09 5.39 -3.82
N TRP A 131 -14.33 5.83 -5.03
CA TRP A 131 -13.65 6.99 -5.57
C TRP A 131 -14.40 8.28 -5.27
#